data_553b18cf41e739c30baae42f640131d6
#
_entry.id   553b18cf41e739c30baae42f640131d6
#
_cell.length_a   1.000
_cell.length_b   1.000
_cell.length_c   1.000
_cell.angle_alpha   90.00
_cell.angle_beta   90.00
_cell.angle_gamma   90.00
#
_symmetry.space_group_name_H-M   'P 1'
#
loop_
_entity.id
_entity.type
_entity.pdbx_description
1 polymer ?
#
loop_
_entity_poly.entity_id
_entity_poly.type
_entity_poly.pdbx_seq_one_letter_code
_entity_poly.pdbx_strand_id
1 'polypeptide(L)'
;MMMVGTELRASSIHGIGVFLTEPVRRGQLIWRFDSRIDRVFADDEIRNLPQHVQAFLRTYSTLHAGLKLWVLCGDNGRHFNHSDSPNTRSLGVAFGDDVAAADMRAGTELTTDYRTICDAMRLGGMDFMKRDNADRAERVTSSLAG
;
A
#
# COMPACT_ATOMS: atom_id res chain seq x y z
N MET A 1 3.34 -7.68 9.03
CA MET A 1 2.39 -8.81 9.09
C MET A 1 0.99 -8.32 9.41
N MET A 2 -0.01 -8.75 8.65
CA MET A 2 -1.42 -8.46 8.96
C MET A 2 -1.81 -9.04 10.32
N MET A 3 -2.52 -8.26 11.11
CA MET A 3 -2.97 -8.61 12.48
C MET A 3 -4.48 -8.88 12.53
N VAL A 4 -5.15 -8.80 11.39
CA VAL A 4 -6.59 -9.06 11.20
C VAL A 4 -6.79 -9.96 10.00
N GLY A 5 -7.93 -10.65 9.95
CA GLY A 5 -8.28 -11.50 8.81
C GLY A 5 -8.52 -10.68 7.56
N THR A 6 -7.86 -11.05 6.45
CA THR A 6 -7.98 -10.36 5.16
C THR A 6 -7.98 -11.33 3.99
N GLU A 7 -8.58 -10.90 2.89
CA GLU A 7 -8.53 -11.56 1.59
C GLU A 7 -8.22 -10.57 0.47
N LEU A 8 -7.72 -11.07 -0.64
CA LEU A 8 -7.47 -10.27 -1.84
C LEU A 8 -8.65 -10.41 -2.81
N ARG A 9 -9.12 -9.27 -3.33
CA ARG A 9 -10.18 -9.22 -4.36
C ARG A 9 -9.86 -8.13 -5.39
N ALA A 10 -10.54 -8.17 -6.53
CA ALA A 10 -10.54 -7.04 -7.46
C ALA A 10 -11.03 -5.77 -6.75
N SER A 11 -10.28 -4.68 -6.90
CA SER A 11 -10.58 -3.39 -6.30
C SER A 11 -11.24 -2.45 -7.31
N SER A 12 -12.19 -1.65 -6.84
CA SER A 12 -12.73 -0.53 -7.62
C SER A 12 -11.79 0.69 -7.64
N ILE A 13 -10.74 0.71 -6.79
CA ILE A 13 -9.75 1.77 -6.73
C ILE A 13 -8.67 1.50 -7.77
N HIS A 14 -7.95 0.37 -7.62
CA HIS A 14 -6.90 -0.04 -8.53
C HIS A 14 -6.60 -1.54 -8.36
N GLY A 15 -6.55 -2.28 -9.47
CA GLY A 15 -6.08 -3.67 -9.54
C GLY A 15 -6.66 -4.59 -8.47
N ILE A 16 -5.81 -5.05 -7.56
CA ILE A 16 -6.16 -5.90 -6.42
C ILE A 16 -6.15 -5.05 -5.14
N GLY A 17 -7.14 -5.26 -4.28
CA GLY A 17 -7.24 -4.65 -2.96
C GLY A 17 -7.28 -5.67 -1.83
N VAL A 18 -7.07 -5.20 -0.62
CA VAL A 18 -7.14 -5.97 0.63
C VAL A 18 -8.47 -5.73 1.30
N PHE A 19 -9.22 -6.77 1.55
CA PHE A 19 -10.57 -6.68 2.14
C PHE A 19 -10.61 -7.42 3.48
N LEU A 20 -11.26 -6.81 4.47
CA LEU A 20 -11.48 -7.41 5.77
C LEU A 20 -12.39 -8.64 5.68
N THR A 21 -12.03 -9.73 6.33
CA THR A 21 -12.90 -10.92 6.50
C THR A 21 -13.70 -10.88 7.80
N GLU A 22 -13.36 -9.95 8.70
CA GLU A 22 -13.99 -9.75 10.01
C GLU A 22 -14.13 -8.24 10.31
N PRO A 23 -15.05 -7.83 11.20
CA PRO A 23 -15.16 -6.43 11.58
C PRO A 23 -13.97 -6.01 12.47
N VAL A 24 -13.57 -4.74 12.35
CA VAL A 24 -12.53 -4.14 13.18
C VAL A 24 -13.03 -2.86 13.83
N ARG A 25 -12.46 -2.51 14.97
CA ARG A 25 -12.77 -1.28 15.71
C ARG A 25 -11.73 -0.20 15.44
N ARG A 26 -12.13 1.05 15.54
CA ARG A 26 -11.21 2.19 15.49
C ARG A 26 -10.06 2.00 16.48
N GLY A 27 -8.83 2.22 16.03
CA GLY A 27 -7.61 2.06 16.81
C GLY A 27 -7.09 0.61 16.91
N GLN A 28 -7.85 -0.37 16.39
CA GLN A 28 -7.39 -1.74 16.32
C GLN A 28 -6.17 -1.85 15.42
N LEU A 29 -5.18 -2.62 15.84
CA LEU A 29 -3.98 -2.89 15.07
C LEU A 29 -4.32 -3.70 13.82
N ILE A 30 -3.93 -3.17 12.65
CA ILE A 30 -4.19 -3.77 11.34
C ILE A 30 -2.94 -4.46 10.80
N TRP A 31 -1.79 -3.78 10.86
CA TRP A 31 -0.52 -4.33 10.40
C TRP A 31 0.61 -3.91 11.34
N ARG A 32 1.59 -4.80 11.51
CA ARG A 32 2.83 -4.57 12.26
C ARG A 32 3.98 -5.22 11.54
N PHE A 33 5.12 -4.55 11.48
CA PHE A 33 6.36 -5.16 10.95
C PHE A 33 6.74 -6.41 11.76
N ASP A 34 7.00 -7.51 11.04
CA ASP A 34 7.47 -8.76 11.63
C ASP A 34 8.49 -9.41 10.68
N SER A 35 9.75 -9.48 11.10
CA SER A 35 10.84 -10.01 10.29
C SER A 35 10.72 -11.50 9.93
N ARG A 36 9.76 -12.23 10.52
CA ARG A 36 9.45 -13.61 10.14
C ARG A 36 8.67 -13.69 8.82
N ILE A 37 7.96 -12.63 8.46
CA ILE A 37 7.11 -12.52 7.27
C ILE A 37 7.62 -11.43 6.33
N ASP A 38 7.97 -10.25 6.88
CA ASP A 38 8.33 -9.08 6.11
C ASP A 38 9.83 -9.07 5.81
N ARG A 39 10.22 -8.49 4.68
CA ARG A 39 11.62 -8.40 4.26
C ARG A 39 12.08 -6.96 4.21
N VAL A 40 13.32 -6.73 4.63
CA VAL A 40 13.99 -5.45 4.53
C VAL A 40 15.15 -5.56 3.56
N PHE A 41 15.29 -4.56 2.69
CA PHE A 41 16.37 -4.45 1.71
C PHE A 41 17.04 -3.09 1.87
N ALA A 42 18.37 -3.07 1.86
CA ALA A 42 19.09 -1.83 1.67
C ALA A 42 18.94 -1.35 0.22
N ASP A 43 18.98 -0.04 -0.01
CA ASP A 43 18.77 0.54 -1.34
C ASP A 43 19.83 0.09 -2.36
N ASP A 44 21.06 -0.14 -1.92
CA ASP A 44 22.14 -0.67 -2.75
C ASP A 44 21.95 -2.16 -3.09
N GLU A 45 21.38 -2.96 -2.20
CA GLU A 45 21.01 -4.35 -2.52
C GLU A 45 20.03 -4.40 -3.68
N ILE A 46 19.00 -3.54 -3.66
CA ILE A 46 18.00 -3.49 -4.74
C ILE A 46 18.65 -3.09 -6.07
N ARG A 47 19.59 -2.12 -6.08
CA ARG A 47 20.25 -1.66 -7.31
C ARG A 47 21.06 -2.75 -8.00
N ASN A 48 21.53 -3.74 -7.29
CA ASN A 48 22.31 -4.87 -7.82
C ASN A 48 21.45 -6.02 -8.35
N LEU A 49 20.12 -5.94 -8.25
CA LEU A 49 19.19 -6.95 -8.74
C LEU A 49 18.84 -6.73 -10.22
N PRO A 50 18.33 -7.75 -10.93
CA PRO A 50 17.80 -7.58 -12.28
C PRO A 50 16.70 -6.49 -12.33
N GLN A 51 16.64 -5.73 -13.43
CA GLN A 51 15.75 -4.56 -13.57
C GLN A 51 14.28 -4.87 -13.25
N HIS A 52 13.75 -6.01 -13.70
CA HIS A 52 12.36 -6.39 -13.44
C HIS A 52 12.12 -6.69 -11.95
N VAL A 53 13.12 -7.20 -11.21
CA VAL A 53 13.04 -7.41 -9.77
C VAL A 53 13.09 -6.07 -9.02
N GLN A 54 13.96 -5.14 -9.47
CA GLN A 54 13.98 -3.77 -8.92
C GLN A 54 12.61 -3.10 -9.07
N ALA A 55 11.98 -3.21 -10.26
CA ALA A 55 10.66 -2.66 -10.52
C ALA A 55 9.61 -3.24 -9.57
N PHE A 56 9.59 -4.58 -9.40
CA PHE A 56 8.71 -5.26 -8.45
C PHE A 56 8.89 -4.74 -7.02
N LEU A 57 10.13 -4.71 -6.52
CA LEU A 57 10.41 -4.27 -5.15
C LEU A 57 10.02 -2.81 -4.93
N ARG A 58 10.31 -1.92 -5.88
CA ARG A 58 9.93 -0.50 -5.79
C ARG A 58 8.42 -0.28 -5.84
N THR A 59 7.68 -1.16 -6.51
CA THR A 59 6.21 -1.10 -6.57
C THR A 59 5.55 -1.54 -5.26
N TYR A 60 6.07 -2.62 -4.65
CA TYR A 60 5.40 -3.27 -3.52
C TYR A 60 6.06 -3.02 -2.16
N SER A 61 7.15 -2.26 -2.10
CA SER A 61 7.83 -1.94 -0.86
C SER A 61 7.68 -0.47 -0.49
N THR A 62 7.77 -0.17 0.79
CA THR A 62 7.78 1.18 1.32
C THR A 62 9.21 1.60 1.66
N LEU A 63 9.58 2.84 1.33
CA LEU A 63 10.91 3.39 1.59
C LEU A 63 10.94 4.21 2.88
N HIS A 64 11.86 3.89 3.77
CA HIS A 64 12.31 4.78 4.83
C HIS A 64 13.58 5.49 4.38
N ALA A 65 13.46 6.73 3.89
CA ALA A 65 14.57 7.45 3.26
C ALA A 65 15.75 7.70 4.24
N GLY A 66 15.45 8.06 5.48
CA GLY A 66 16.49 8.34 6.50
C GLY A 66 17.37 7.13 6.81
N LEU A 67 16.83 5.92 6.74
CA LEU A 67 17.55 4.67 6.94
C LEU A 67 18.06 4.05 5.62
N LYS A 68 17.60 4.55 4.46
CA LYS A 68 17.86 3.97 3.13
C LYS A 68 17.44 2.50 3.05
N LEU A 69 16.31 2.16 3.68
CA LEU A 69 15.75 0.81 3.76
C LEU A 69 14.40 0.74 3.07
N TRP A 70 14.19 -0.34 2.34
CA TRP A 70 12.91 -0.71 1.74
C TRP A 70 12.30 -1.85 2.53
N VAL A 71 11.01 -1.76 2.84
CA VAL A 71 10.25 -2.77 3.57
C VAL A 71 9.19 -3.37 2.66
N LEU A 72 9.34 -4.65 2.38
CA LEU A 72 8.36 -5.46 1.63
C LEU A 72 7.49 -6.24 2.60
N CYS A 73 6.18 -5.97 2.60
CA CYS A 73 5.23 -6.81 3.32
C CYS A 73 5.16 -8.20 2.69
N GLY A 74 5.37 -9.24 3.49
CA GLY A 74 5.37 -10.63 3.03
C GLY A 74 3.97 -11.23 2.83
N ASP A 75 2.93 -10.52 3.27
CA ASP A 75 1.53 -10.95 3.21
C ASP A 75 0.64 -9.98 2.40
N ASN A 76 -0.67 -9.98 2.65
CA ASN A 76 -1.63 -9.15 1.93
C ASN A 76 -1.38 -7.65 2.08
N GLY A 77 -0.65 -7.19 3.11
CA GLY A 77 -0.39 -5.78 3.39
C GLY A 77 0.27 -5.03 2.22
N ARG A 78 1.02 -5.72 1.34
CA ARG A 78 1.61 -5.11 0.15
C ARG A 78 0.61 -4.66 -0.92
N HIS A 79 -0.65 -5.03 -0.80
CA HIS A 79 -1.72 -4.71 -1.76
C HIS A 79 -2.70 -3.64 -1.25
N PHE A 80 -2.36 -2.91 -0.20
CA PHE A 80 -3.16 -1.75 0.21
C PHE A 80 -3.19 -0.72 -0.90
N ASN A 81 -4.39 -0.31 -1.31
CA ASN A 81 -4.56 0.78 -2.26
C ASN A 81 -4.47 2.15 -1.58
N HIS A 82 -4.05 3.16 -2.35
CA HIS A 82 -4.01 4.53 -1.89
C HIS A 82 -5.41 5.15 -1.79
N SER A 83 -5.59 5.99 -0.78
CA SER A 83 -6.74 6.88 -0.67
C SER A 83 -6.32 8.20 -0.03
N ASP A 84 -6.86 9.32 -0.52
CA ASP A 84 -6.73 10.63 0.14
C ASP A 84 -7.60 10.72 1.41
N SER A 85 -8.55 9.80 1.57
CA SER A 85 -9.37 9.62 2.78
C SER A 85 -9.26 8.17 3.26
N PRO A 86 -8.08 7.76 3.76
CA PRO A 86 -7.79 6.38 4.10
C PRO A 86 -8.56 5.94 5.34
N ASN A 87 -8.87 4.64 5.41
CA ASN A 87 -9.48 4.04 6.58
C ASN A 87 -8.49 3.32 7.50
N THR A 88 -7.20 3.36 7.16
CA THR A 88 -6.11 3.02 8.08
C THR A 88 -5.21 4.24 8.33
N ARG A 89 -4.49 4.23 9.42
CA ARG A 89 -3.53 5.27 9.79
C ARG A 89 -2.23 4.63 10.23
N SER A 90 -1.12 5.02 9.59
CA SER A 90 0.21 4.58 9.99
C SER A 90 0.75 5.41 11.15
N LEU A 91 1.45 4.77 12.07
CA LEU A 91 2.12 5.41 13.22
C LEU A 91 3.61 5.67 12.93
N GLY A 92 4.07 5.43 11.72
CA GLY A 92 5.44 5.69 11.28
C GLY A 92 5.69 5.25 9.84
N VAL A 93 6.75 5.77 9.23
CA VAL A 93 7.13 5.45 7.86
C VAL A 93 7.75 4.05 7.79
N ALA A 94 7.30 3.24 6.86
CA ALA A 94 7.78 1.89 6.50
C ALA A 94 7.72 0.83 7.62
N PHE A 95 8.11 1.16 8.83
CA PHE A 95 8.15 0.26 9.98
C PHE A 95 7.05 0.54 11.01
N GLY A 96 6.25 1.58 10.83
CA GLY A 96 5.21 1.95 11.77
C GLY A 96 4.04 0.96 11.78
N ASP A 97 3.42 0.82 12.95
CA ASP A 97 2.15 0.10 13.06
C ASP A 97 1.06 0.82 12.27
N ASP A 98 0.21 0.06 11.56
CA ASP A 98 -1.01 0.58 10.96
C ASP A 98 -2.21 0.22 11.82
N VAL A 99 -3.05 1.19 12.12
CA VAL A 99 -4.26 1.02 12.92
C VAL A 99 -5.50 1.45 12.13
N ALA A 100 -6.65 0.88 12.48
CA ALA A 100 -7.93 1.29 11.92
C ALA A 100 -8.25 2.75 12.29
N ALA A 101 -8.59 3.57 11.29
CA ALA A 101 -8.96 4.97 11.51
C ALA A 101 -10.42 5.12 11.96
N ALA A 102 -11.26 4.13 11.70
CA ALA A 102 -12.68 4.06 12.05
C ALA A 102 -13.10 2.62 12.34
N ASP A 103 -14.31 2.43 12.87
CA ASP A 103 -14.97 1.12 12.91
C ASP A 103 -15.27 0.69 11.46
N MET A 104 -14.93 -0.55 11.10
CA MET A 104 -15.16 -1.10 9.77
C MET A 104 -15.80 -2.48 9.85
N ARG A 105 -16.65 -2.79 8.86
CA ARG A 105 -17.31 -4.11 8.75
C ARG A 105 -16.44 -5.07 7.92
N ALA A 106 -16.69 -6.35 8.06
CA ALA A 106 -16.22 -7.34 7.09
C ALA A 106 -16.62 -6.94 5.66
N GLY A 107 -15.74 -7.21 4.68
CA GLY A 107 -15.92 -6.80 3.30
C GLY A 107 -15.46 -5.37 2.97
N THR A 108 -15.03 -4.58 3.95
CA THR A 108 -14.45 -3.25 3.72
C THR A 108 -13.05 -3.39 3.11
N GLU A 109 -12.77 -2.67 2.02
CA GLU A 109 -11.42 -2.55 1.48
C GLU A 109 -10.56 -1.66 2.39
N LEU A 110 -9.40 -2.16 2.79
CA LEU A 110 -8.41 -1.39 3.55
C LEU A 110 -7.62 -0.48 2.63
N THR A 111 -7.55 0.80 2.97
CA THR A 111 -6.83 1.83 2.22
C THR A 111 -5.89 2.60 3.13
N THR A 112 -4.78 3.07 2.57
CA THR A 112 -3.80 3.87 3.29
C THR A 112 -3.39 5.09 2.46
N ASP A 113 -2.86 6.13 3.11
CA ASP A 113 -2.21 7.23 2.42
C ASP A 113 -0.73 6.87 2.19
N TYR A 114 -0.37 6.58 0.96
CA TYR A 114 1.01 6.22 0.60
C TYR A 114 2.06 7.24 1.03
N ARG A 115 1.69 8.53 1.12
CA ARG A 115 2.59 9.61 1.59
C ARG A 115 2.97 9.46 3.06
N THR A 116 2.18 8.75 3.85
CA THR A 116 2.46 8.52 5.29
C THR A 116 3.31 7.28 5.55
N ILE A 117 3.32 6.32 4.63
CA ILE A 117 4.01 5.04 4.80
C ILE A 117 5.28 4.92 3.95
N CYS A 118 5.46 5.77 2.94
CA CYS A 118 6.56 5.64 1.98
C CYS A 118 7.16 7.01 1.63
N ASP A 119 8.41 7.24 1.98
CA ASP A 119 9.12 8.48 1.66
C ASP A 119 9.30 8.70 0.16
N ALA A 120 9.40 7.64 -0.65
CA ALA A 120 9.46 7.76 -2.11
C ALA A 120 8.23 8.46 -2.68
N MET A 121 7.04 8.20 -2.12
CA MET A 121 5.79 8.84 -2.53
C MET A 121 5.73 10.31 -2.10
N ARG A 122 6.28 10.66 -0.94
CA ARG A 122 6.39 12.04 -0.44
C ARG A 122 7.36 12.88 -1.26
N LEU A 123 8.46 12.26 -1.74
CA LEU A 123 9.55 12.95 -2.45
C LEU A 123 9.31 13.14 -3.96
N GLY A 124 8.14 12.80 -4.47
CA GLY A 124 7.77 13.05 -5.86
C GLY A 124 7.55 11.82 -6.75
N GLY A 125 7.54 10.61 -6.16
CA GLY A 125 7.28 9.36 -6.88
C GLY A 125 5.82 9.13 -7.31
N MET A 126 5.01 10.19 -7.38
CA MET A 126 3.56 10.10 -7.67
C MET A 126 3.22 10.11 -9.16
N ASP A 127 4.18 10.03 -10.06
CA ASP A 127 3.91 10.08 -11.51
C ASP A 127 3.05 8.90 -12.01
N PHE A 128 3.12 7.74 -11.36
CA PHE A 128 2.25 6.62 -11.73
C PHE A 128 0.78 6.88 -11.36
N MET A 129 0.51 7.54 -10.23
CA MET A 129 -0.86 7.89 -9.82
C MET A 129 -1.48 8.95 -10.73
N LYS A 130 -0.66 9.85 -11.29
CA LYS A 130 -1.10 10.83 -12.29
C LYS A 130 -1.47 10.15 -13.61
N ARG A 131 -0.71 9.12 -14.03
CA ARG A 131 -0.98 8.32 -15.23
C ARG A 131 -2.29 7.52 -15.08
N ASP A 132 -2.50 6.85 -13.96
CA ASP A 132 -3.73 6.08 -13.72
C ASP A 132 -4.98 6.96 -13.70
N ASN A 133 -4.89 8.17 -13.15
CA ASN A 133 -5.99 9.14 -13.18
C ASN A 133 -6.26 9.69 -14.59
N ALA A 134 -5.22 9.91 -15.39
CA ALA A 134 -5.36 10.33 -16.79
C ALA A 134 -6.01 9.22 -17.64
N ASP A 135 -5.53 7.99 -17.54
CA ASP A 135 -6.08 6.83 -18.25
C ASP A 135 -7.53 6.52 -17.83
N ARG A 136 -7.87 6.77 -16.57
CA ARG A 136 -9.24 6.63 -16.07
C ARG A 136 -10.16 7.73 -16.60
N ALA A 137 -9.69 8.97 -16.66
CA ALA A 137 -10.44 10.09 -17.24
C ALA A 137 -10.69 9.87 -18.74
N GLU A 138 -9.71 9.37 -19.51
CA GLU A 138 -9.88 9.04 -20.93
C GLU A 138 -10.86 7.89 -21.15
N ARG A 139 -10.84 6.85 -20.32
CA ARG A 139 -11.80 5.73 -20.40
C ARG A 139 -13.23 6.16 -20.09
N VAL A 140 -13.43 7.07 -19.13
CA VAL A 140 -14.74 7.61 -18.79
C VAL A 140 -15.28 8.49 -19.91
N THR A 141 -14.45 9.35 -20.51
CA THR A 141 -14.83 10.20 -21.64
C THR A 141 -15.12 9.38 -22.89
N SER A 142 -14.36 8.33 -23.18
CA SER A 142 -14.58 7.39 -24.28
C SER A 142 -15.87 6.57 -24.12
N SER A 143 -16.25 6.22 -22.89
CA SER A 143 -17.48 5.47 -22.59
C SER A 143 -18.74 6.34 -22.65
N LEU A 144 -18.62 7.65 -22.55
CA LEU A 144 -19.74 8.59 -22.63
C LEU A 144 -19.96 9.13 -24.07
N ALA A 145 -19.02 8.86 -24.99
CA ALA A 145 -19.08 9.30 -26.39
C ALA A 145 -19.55 8.21 -27.39
N GLY A 146 -19.93 7.05 -26.91
CA GLY A 146 -20.50 5.91 -27.67
C GLY A 146 -21.91 5.58 -27.19
#